data_25ed5180ff4c1c3a07b79f82c38f6040
#
_entry.id   25ed5180ff4c1c3a07b79f82c38f6040
#
_cell.length_a   1.000
_cell.length_b   1.000
_cell.length_c   1.000
_cell.angle_alpha   90.00
_cell.angle_beta   90.00
_cell.angle_gamma   90.00
#
_symmetry.space_group_name_H-M   'P 1'
#
loop_
_entity.id
_entity.type
_entity.pdbx_description
1 polymer ?
#
loop_
_entity_poly.entity_id
_entity_poly.type
_entity_poly.pdbx_seq_one_letter_code
_entity_poly.pdbx_strand_id
1 'polypeptide(L)'
;MKTTINNWKLTDSQPMQYVKCSFKSNEGGEYNHYKLIQMDLINPDTKKYEVYFDTLCVDDYLESMRGELSIILASYGYGDDEEDCAEIIERMMEEYGDDVFQVVCECIFEYYGSFQAEVLFTGSEQDCIKFIENYCENN
;
A
#
# COMPACT_ATOMS: atom_id res chain seq x y z
N MET A 1 0.60 21.04 -4.42
CA MET A 1 0.84 19.59 -4.32
C MET A 1 0.00 18.87 -5.34
N LYS A 2 0.60 18.03 -6.18
CA LYS A 2 -0.11 17.33 -7.25
C LYS A 2 -0.85 16.12 -6.68
N THR A 3 -2.06 15.89 -7.15
CA THR A 3 -2.87 14.73 -6.73
C THR A 3 -2.50 13.45 -7.48
N THR A 4 -1.87 13.57 -8.64
CA THR A 4 -1.41 12.43 -9.45
C THR A 4 -0.08 12.78 -10.11
N ILE A 5 0.90 11.89 -9.98
CA ILE A 5 2.22 12.00 -10.60
C ILE A 5 2.58 10.63 -11.16
N ASN A 6 2.67 10.49 -12.49
CA ASN A 6 3.09 9.24 -13.16
C ASN A 6 2.36 8.00 -12.61
N ASN A 7 1.04 8.07 -12.51
CA ASN A 7 0.16 7.02 -11.95
C ASN A 7 0.29 6.79 -10.44
N TRP A 8 1.12 7.56 -9.74
CA TRP A 8 1.07 7.64 -8.30
C TRP A 8 -0.06 8.56 -7.88
N LYS A 9 -0.89 8.11 -6.96
CA LYS A 9 -2.05 8.87 -6.48
C LYS A 9 -1.85 9.28 -5.04
N LEU A 10 -2.07 10.58 -4.77
CA LEU A 10 -2.07 11.10 -3.41
C LEU A 10 -3.26 10.52 -2.65
N THR A 11 -3.02 9.99 -1.46
CA THR A 11 -4.08 9.50 -0.57
C THR A 11 -4.53 10.62 0.38
N ASP A 12 -5.62 10.37 1.11
CA ASP A 12 -6.10 11.29 2.14
C ASP A 12 -5.37 11.14 3.48
N SER A 13 -4.32 10.32 3.51
CA SER A 13 -3.54 10.05 4.72
C SER A 13 -2.78 11.29 5.21
N GLN A 14 -2.62 11.40 6.52
CA GLN A 14 -1.75 12.36 7.17
C GLN A 14 -0.74 11.57 8.01
N PRO A 15 0.57 11.70 7.76
CA PRO A 15 1.22 12.59 6.77
C PRO A 15 1.06 12.11 5.31
N MET A 16 1.56 12.93 4.37
CA MET A 16 1.42 12.73 2.93
C MET A 16 1.89 11.34 2.46
N GLN A 17 1.08 10.72 1.61
CA GLN A 17 1.35 9.39 1.09
C GLN A 17 0.89 9.31 -0.37
N TYR A 18 1.73 8.74 -1.23
CA TYR A 18 1.38 8.40 -2.61
C TYR A 18 1.38 6.89 -2.79
N VAL A 19 0.43 6.43 -3.57
CA VAL A 19 0.23 5.00 -3.86
C VAL A 19 0.23 4.78 -5.37
N LYS A 20 0.89 3.72 -5.81
CA LYS A 20 0.85 3.25 -7.18
C LYS A 20 0.52 1.77 -7.21
N CYS A 21 -0.53 1.42 -7.93
CA CYS A 21 -0.96 0.03 -8.06
C CYS A 21 -0.79 -0.45 -9.50
N SER A 22 -0.32 -1.66 -9.66
CA SER A 22 -0.31 -2.34 -10.95
C SER A 22 -0.99 -3.69 -10.78
N PHE A 23 -2.31 -3.68 -10.87
CA PHE A 23 -3.11 -4.89 -10.80
C PHE A 23 -3.50 -5.29 -12.21
N LYS A 24 -2.95 -6.40 -12.71
CA LYS A 24 -3.31 -6.95 -14.00
C LYS A 24 -4.02 -8.29 -13.83
N SER A 25 -4.89 -8.61 -14.76
CA SER A 25 -5.52 -9.92 -14.78
C SER A 25 -4.47 -11.01 -15.03
N ASN A 26 -4.69 -12.18 -14.45
CA ASN A 26 -3.75 -13.28 -14.36
C ASN A 26 -3.25 -13.88 -15.69
N GLU A 27 -3.71 -13.42 -16.84
CA GLU A 27 -3.35 -14.00 -18.13
C GLU A 27 -2.01 -13.54 -18.69
N GLY A 28 -1.39 -12.51 -18.10
CA GLY A 28 -0.16 -11.95 -18.61
C GLY A 28 1.11 -12.20 -17.81
N GLY A 29 1.04 -12.95 -16.72
CA GLY A 29 2.19 -13.26 -15.88
C GLY A 29 2.80 -12.06 -15.16
N GLU A 30 2.11 -10.94 -15.08
CA GLU A 30 2.55 -9.81 -14.30
C GLU A 30 1.76 -9.68 -12.99
N TYR A 31 2.43 -9.15 -12.01
CA TYR A 31 2.10 -9.26 -10.62
C TYR A 31 1.22 -8.14 -10.12
N ASN A 32 0.34 -8.48 -9.20
CA ASN A 32 -0.47 -7.52 -8.48
C ASN A 32 0.39 -6.81 -7.44
N HIS A 33 1.01 -5.69 -7.83
CA HIS A 33 1.87 -4.89 -6.97
C HIS A 33 1.14 -3.67 -6.40
N TYR A 34 1.34 -3.46 -5.13
CA TYR A 34 0.96 -2.26 -4.42
C TYR A 34 2.23 -1.59 -3.91
N LYS A 35 2.47 -0.35 -4.31
CA LYS A 35 3.64 0.42 -3.93
C LYS A 35 3.20 1.68 -3.21
N LEU A 36 3.95 2.03 -2.18
CA LEU A 36 3.61 3.15 -1.33
C LEU A 36 4.87 3.95 -1.03
N ILE A 37 4.80 5.27 -1.17
CA ILE A 37 5.82 6.19 -0.70
C ILE A 37 5.16 7.21 0.21
N GLN A 38 5.74 7.41 1.40
CA GLN A 38 5.17 8.28 2.42
C GLN A 38 6.24 8.99 3.21
N MET A 39 5.87 10.08 3.88
CA MET A 39 6.74 10.77 4.81
C MET A 39 6.15 10.74 6.21
N ASP A 40 6.98 10.55 7.22
CA ASP A 40 6.60 10.54 8.62
C ASP A 40 7.45 11.53 9.41
N LEU A 41 6.84 12.21 10.37
CA LEU A 41 7.54 13.08 11.30
C LEU A 41 8.27 12.20 12.33
N ILE A 42 9.62 12.29 12.33
CA ILE A 42 10.44 11.49 13.25
C ILE A 42 10.97 12.28 14.44
N ASN A 43 11.06 13.60 14.31
CA ASN A 43 11.49 14.48 15.41
C ASN A 43 10.68 15.79 15.40
N PRO A 44 9.69 15.93 16.31
CA PRO A 44 8.87 17.14 16.37
C PRO A 44 9.66 18.40 16.73
N ASP A 45 10.70 18.29 17.53
CA ASP A 45 11.47 19.43 18.00
C ASP A 45 12.27 20.08 16.87
N THR A 46 12.88 19.26 16.02
CA THR A 46 13.66 19.72 14.86
C THR A 46 12.85 19.73 13.57
N LYS A 47 11.59 19.27 13.60
CA LYS A 47 10.71 19.12 12.44
C LYS A 47 11.40 18.29 11.35
N LYS A 48 11.96 17.17 11.74
CA LYS A 48 12.64 16.25 10.86
C LYS A 48 11.69 15.14 10.42
N TYR A 49 11.70 14.85 9.11
CA TYR A 49 10.86 13.84 8.49
C TYR A 49 11.71 12.77 7.80
N GLU A 50 11.17 11.58 7.68
CA GLU A 50 11.73 10.51 6.85
C GLU A 50 10.77 10.14 5.74
N VAL A 51 11.33 9.81 4.56
CA VAL A 51 10.58 9.26 3.44
C VAL A 51 10.78 7.75 3.42
N TYR A 52 9.69 7.03 3.42
CA TYR A 52 9.65 5.57 3.38
C TYR A 52 9.06 5.08 2.06
N PHE A 53 9.64 3.99 1.56
CA PHE A 53 9.06 3.24 0.45
C PHE A 53 8.68 1.85 0.95
N ASP A 54 7.50 1.39 0.55
CA ASP A 54 7.03 0.05 0.85
C ASP A 54 6.37 -0.56 -0.40
N THR A 55 6.41 -1.88 -0.50
CA THR A 55 5.82 -2.60 -1.62
C THR A 55 5.28 -3.93 -1.17
N LEU A 56 4.22 -4.38 -1.84
CA LEU A 56 3.58 -5.66 -1.58
C LEU A 56 3.15 -6.31 -2.88
N CYS A 57 3.50 -7.58 -3.06
CA CYS A 57 2.95 -8.42 -4.11
C CYS A 57 1.83 -9.27 -3.52
N VAL A 58 0.59 -9.03 -3.95
CA VAL A 58 -0.58 -9.74 -3.41
C VAL A 58 -0.51 -11.23 -3.74
N ASP A 59 -0.05 -11.58 -4.93
CA ASP A 59 0.01 -12.98 -5.35
C ASP A 59 0.96 -13.79 -4.47
N ASP A 60 2.11 -13.23 -4.13
CA ASP A 60 3.08 -13.87 -3.23
C ASP A 60 2.49 -14.02 -1.82
N TYR A 61 1.76 -13.02 -1.35
CA TYR A 61 1.13 -13.06 -0.04
C TYR A 61 0.01 -14.11 0.02
N LEU A 62 -0.81 -14.18 -1.02
CA LEU A 62 -1.85 -15.19 -1.15
C LEU A 62 -1.28 -16.61 -1.16
N GLU A 63 -0.14 -16.81 -1.82
CA GLU A 63 0.50 -18.11 -1.93
C GLU A 63 1.13 -18.56 -0.61
N SER A 64 1.84 -17.66 0.08
CA SER A 64 2.66 -18.00 1.25
C SER A 64 1.98 -17.77 2.60
N MET A 65 0.99 -16.87 2.67
CA MET A 65 0.41 -16.38 3.93
C MET A 65 -1.12 -16.44 3.96
N ARG A 66 -1.70 -17.48 3.37
CA ARG A 66 -3.16 -17.60 3.19
C ARG A 66 -3.94 -17.53 4.51
N GLY A 67 -3.51 -18.26 5.53
CA GLY A 67 -4.20 -18.29 6.82
C GLY A 67 -4.15 -16.95 7.55
N GLU A 68 -3.00 -16.29 7.49
CA GLU A 68 -2.83 -14.97 8.09
C GLU A 68 -3.67 -13.91 7.38
N LEU A 69 -3.75 -13.98 6.04
CA LEU A 69 -4.57 -13.06 5.26
C LEU A 69 -6.05 -13.19 5.62
N SER A 70 -6.55 -14.40 5.85
CA SER A 70 -7.93 -14.61 6.30
C SER A 70 -8.20 -13.90 7.64
N ILE A 71 -7.27 -13.98 8.57
CA ILE A 71 -7.36 -13.30 9.87
C ILE A 71 -7.35 -11.77 9.68
N ILE A 72 -6.47 -11.26 8.83
CA ILE A 72 -6.38 -9.83 8.56
C ILE A 72 -7.71 -9.31 7.95
N LEU A 73 -8.21 -9.97 6.92
CA LEU A 73 -9.45 -9.57 6.27
C LEU A 73 -10.64 -9.63 7.22
N ALA A 74 -10.73 -10.68 8.04
CA ALA A 74 -11.78 -10.80 9.07
C ALA A 74 -11.72 -9.65 10.08
N SER A 75 -10.52 -9.18 10.42
CA SER A 75 -10.32 -8.04 11.34
C SER A 75 -10.93 -6.74 10.81
N TYR A 76 -11.08 -6.61 9.49
CA TYR A 76 -11.70 -5.46 8.85
C TYR A 76 -13.15 -5.72 8.41
N GLY A 77 -13.74 -6.81 8.88
CA GLY A 77 -15.13 -7.13 8.60
C GLY A 77 -15.37 -7.87 7.29
N TYR A 78 -14.32 -8.37 6.66
CA TYR A 78 -14.40 -9.14 5.41
C TYR A 78 -14.31 -10.64 5.69
N GLY A 79 -15.47 -11.28 5.79
CA GLY A 79 -15.53 -12.73 5.99
C GLY A 79 -15.19 -13.18 7.40
N ASP A 80 -14.86 -14.45 7.52
CA ASP A 80 -14.58 -15.15 8.78
C ASP A 80 -13.11 -15.58 8.77
N ASP A 81 -12.44 -15.58 9.91
CA ASP A 81 -11.04 -15.97 10.05
C ASP A 81 -10.79 -17.46 9.74
N GLU A 82 -11.82 -18.30 9.74
CA GLU A 82 -11.76 -19.70 9.36
C GLU A 82 -12.00 -19.95 7.87
N GLU A 83 -12.45 -18.93 7.13
CA GLU A 83 -12.64 -19.03 5.70
C GLU A 83 -11.32 -18.95 4.94
N ASP A 84 -11.24 -19.57 3.76
CA ASP A 84 -10.12 -19.40 2.85
C ASP A 84 -10.11 -17.96 2.30
N CYS A 85 -8.97 -17.30 2.35
CA CYS A 85 -8.82 -15.93 1.90
C CYS A 85 -9.23 -15.73 0.43
N ALA A 86 -9.04 -16.73 -0.43
CA ALA A 86 -9.46 -16.66 -1.82
C ALA A 86 -10.98 -16.53 -1.96
N GLU A 87 -11.75 -17.23 -1.11
CA GLU A 87 -13.20 -17.12 -1.10
C GLU A 87 -13.67 -15.76 -0.59
N ILE A 88 -12.98 -15.23 0.42
CA ILE A 88 -13.27 -13.89 0.94
C ILE A 88 -13.04 -12.84 -0.14
N ILE A 89 -11.90 -12.91 -0.82
CA ILE A 89 -11.55 -11.96 -1.89
C ILE A 89 -12.53 -12.07 -3.06
N GLU A 90 -12.96 -13.27 -3.41
CA GLU A 90 -13.96 -13.48 -4.47
C GLU A 90 -15.27 -12.75 -4.16
N ARG A 91 -15.73 -12.80 -2.90
CA ARG A 91 -16.91 -12.03 -2.48
C ARG A 91 -16.64 -10.52 -2.47
N MET A 92 -15.44 -10.09 -2.07
CA MET A 92 -15.06 -8.69 -2.10
C MET A 92 -15.04 -8.13 -3.54
N MET A 93 -14.73 -8.96 -4.53
CA MET A 93 -14.76 -8.55 -5.93
C MET A 93 -16.16 -8.14 -6.40
N GLU A 94 -17.21 -8.68 -5.81
CA GLU A 94 -18.59 -8.26 -6.10
C GLU A 94 -18.85 -6.82 -5.68
N GLU A 95 -18.21 -6.37 -4.59
CA GLU A 95 -18.35 -5.02 -4.08
C GLU A 95 -17.38 -4.04 -4.73
N TYR A 96 -16.11 -4.40 -4.85
CA TYR A 96 -15.04 -3.50 -5.27
C TYR A 96 -14.62 -3.65 -6.73
N GLY A 97 -15.01 -4.73 -7.39
CA GLY A 97 -14.60 -4.99 -8.78
C GLY A 97 -13.08 -5.06 -8.91
N ASP A 98 -12.56 -4.31 -9.88
CA ASP A 98 -11.11 -4.29 -10.17
C ASP A 98 -10.26 -3.66 -9.06
N ASP A 99 -10.87 -2.95 -8.13
CA ASP A 99 -10.16 -2.31 -7.00
C ASP A 99 -9.96 -3.26 -5.82
N VAL A 100 -10.41 -4.49 -5.89
CA VAL A 100 -10.36 -5.46 -4.78
C VAL A 100 -8.95 -5.66 -4.25
N PHE A 101 -7.96 -5.79 -5.11
CA PHE A 101 -6.59 -6.03 -4.67
C PHE A 101 -5.97 -4.81 -3.98
N GLN A 102 -6.37 -3.62 -4.38
CA GLN A 102 -5.99 -2.40 -3.66
C GLN A 102 -6.55 -2.42 -2.24
N VAL A 103 -7.82 -2.78 -2.08
CA VAL A 103 -8.45 -2.87 -0.76
C VAL A 103 -7.76 -3.91 0.12
N VAL A 104 -7.43 -5.08 -0.45
CA VAL A 104 -6.70 -6.13 0.27
C VAL A 104 -5.33 -5.62 0.74
N CYS A 105 -4.58 -4.94 -0.11
CA CYS A 105 -3.29 -4.37 0.24
C CYS A 105 -3.39 -3.31 1.34
N GLU A 106 -4.40 -2.45 1.26
CA GLU A 106 -4.65 -1.44 2.29
C GLU A 106 -4.94 -2.09 3.65
N CYS A 107 -5.69 -3.17 3.68
CA CYS A 107 -5.93 -3.94 4.91
C CYS A 107 -4.63 -4.50 5.48
N ILE A 108 -3.77 -5.07 4.64
CA ILE A 108 -2.49 -5.64 5.06
C ILE A 108 -1.58 -4.55 5.64
N PHE A 109 -1.45 -3.41 4.96
CA PHE A 109 -0.63 -2.30 5.42
C PHE A 109 -1.15 -1.69 6.73
N GLU A 110 -2.45 -1.52 6.84
CA GLU A 110 -3.05 -1.00 8.06
C GLU A 110 -2.86 -1.95 9.25
N TYR A 111 -3.01 -3.24 9.01
CA TYR A 111 -2.85 -4.26 10.06
C TYR A 111 -1.43 -4.27 10.62
N TYR A 112 -0.42 -4.17 9.78
CA TYR A 112 0.98 -4.21 10.21
C TYR A 112 1.59 -2.83 10.49
N GLY A 113 0.96 -1.75 10.04
CA GLY A 113 1.51 -0.40 10.11
C GLY A 113 2.56 -0.10 9.04
N SER A 114 3.41 -1.04 8.75
CA SER A 114 4.35 -1.06 7.62
C SER A 114 4.69 -2.50 7.31
N PHE A 115 5.08 -2.80 6.07
CA PHE A 115 5.37 -4.19 5.68
C PHE A 115 6.86 -4.45 5.48
N GLN A 116 7.50 -3.71 4.56
CA GLN A 116 8.95 -3.81 4.32
C GLN A 116 9.53 -2.42 4.07
N ALA A 117 9.20 -1.48 4.96
CA ALA A 117 9.54 -0.08 4.78
C ALA A 117 11.05 0.14 4.64
N GLU A 118 11.44 0.81 3.57
CA GLU A 118 12.81 1.25 3.32
C GLU A 118 12.88 2.76 3.42
N VAL A 119 13.81 3.28 4.22
CA VAL A 119 14.03 4.72 4.33
C VAL A 119 14.83 5.19 3.12
N LEU A 120 14.26 6.10 2.33
CA LEU A 120 14.90 6.63 1.13
C LEU A 120 15.55 8.00 1.34
N PHE A 121 15.03 8.79 2.26
CA PHE A 121 15.47 10.16 2.46
C PHE A 121 15.08 10.66 3.85
N THR A 122 15.87 11.58 4.40
CA THR A 122 15.60 12.21 5.68
C THR A 122 15.88 13.71 5.56
N GLY A 123 14.99 14.55 6.06
CA GLY A 123 15.17 15.99 5.98
C GLY A 123 13.96 16.78 6.46
N SER A 124 13.88 18.04 6.05
CA SER A 124 12.75 18.90 6.36
C SER A 124 11.50 18.45 5.61
N GLU A 125 10.33 18.93 6.04
CA GLU A 125 9.07 18.63 5.35
C GLU A 125 9.13 19.00 3.87
N GLN A 126 9.62 20.18 3.54
CA GLN A 126 9.70 20.65 2.16
C GLN A 126 10.66 19.82 1.31
N ASP A 127 11.81 19.45 1.87
CA ASP A 127 12.77 18.61 1.17
C ASP A 127 12.23 17.20 0.93
N CYS A 128 11.48 16.65 1.90
CA CYS A 128 10.82 15.36 1.76
C CYS A 128 9.73 15.38 0.67
N ILE A 129 8.92 16.44 0.63
CA ILE A 129 7.89 16.62 -0.39
C ILE A 129 8.53 16.66 -1.79
N LYS A 130 9.61 17.44 -1.95
CA LYS A 130 10.35 17.52 -3.22
C LYS A 130 10.94 16.16 -3.61
N PHE A 131 11.48 15.43 -2.65
CA PHE A 131 12.04 14.11 -2.87
C PHE A 131 10.95 13.14 -3.38
N ILE A 132 9.80 13.13 -2.71
CA ILE A 132 8.68 12.26 -3.09
C ILE A 132 8.16 12.58 -4.49
N GLU A 133 7.94 13.86 -4.80
CA GLU A 133 7.46 14.27 -6.12
C GLU A 133 8.44 13.87 -7.23
N ASN A 134 9.74 14.10 -7.00
CA ASN A 134 10.77 13.69 -7.94
C ASN A 134 10.85 12.17 -8.10
N TYR A 135 10.73 11.43 -7.01
CA TYR A 135 10.70 9.97 -7.04
C TYR A 135 9.53 9.44 -7.86
N CYS A 136 8.34 10.01 -7.64
CA CYS A 136 7.14 9.62 -8.38
C CYS A 136 7.25 9.95 -9.86
N GLU A 137 7.87 11.07 -10.22
CA GLU A 137 8.09 11.44 -11.64
C GLU A 137 9.01 10.45 -12.36
N ASN A 138 9.97 9.84 -11.66
CA ASN A 138 10.98 8.95 -12.25
C ASN A 138 10.66 7.46 -12.07
N ASN A 139 9.61 7.12 -11.38
CA ASN A 139 9.23 5.74 -11.08
C ASN A 139 7.75 5.48 -11.31
#